data_216e1db73e73dadcc942cd80e42e9223
#
_entry.id   216e1db73e73dadcc942cd80e42e9223
#
_cell.length_a   1.000
_cell.length_b   1.000
_cell.length_c   1.000
_cell.angle_alpha   90.00
_cell.angle_beta   90.00
_cell.angle_gamma   90.00
#
_symmetry.space_group_name_H-M   'P 1'
#
loop_
_entity.id
_entity.type
_entity.pdbx_description
1 polymer ?
#
loop_
_entity_poly.entity_id
_entity_poly.type
_entity_poly.pdbx_seq_one_letter_code
_entity_poly.pdbx_strand_id
1 'polypeptide(L)'
;MATTLTAAEKAASKDNLFTFTMPLVALFGGILGVLGGQAAGLGVAVGFITGVVIGAVLAFVLGRFLAHRQGRIAAIAACGALGLIVGGLAGAVAGIIMGALLGWAVYWLHDMTYRKSLPPYATARQVLWHSCFKFICGAIFFFLIAPILIIIPLSFNAENFFTYTPEMLALDPAGYSLKHYRDFFTNSEWLVPLKNSLIIAPFATIISVSLGTLAAIGLSQSYVPFRRGIMAIMISPMIVPLIISATGMFFFYSQMGLWMEDNLGVSKTLSGYIKVILAHAALGIPFVIITVTATLVGFDKSLTRAAANMGATPVVTFFRVQMPLILPGVISGGLFAFITSFDEVVVVIFVGSVNQQTLPWQMFTGLREQISPTILAVATVLVGVSVLLLMTLELLRRRSERLRGMSPG
;
A
#
# COMPACT_ATOMS: atom_id res chain seq x y z
N MET A 1 -14.77 -6.26 -29.31
CA MET A 1 -15.24 -7.26 -30.29
C MET A 1 -15.95 -8.35 -29.50
N ALA A 2 -17.29 -8.40 -29.52
CA ALA A 2 -18.08 -9.44 -28.91
C ALA A 2 -18.04 -10.66 -29.88
N THR A 3 -17.24 -11.67 -29.55
CA THR A 3 -17.26 -12.94 -30.25
C THR A 3 -18.63 -13.60 -30.04
N THR A 4 -19.44 -13.66 -31.08
CA THR A 4 -20.68 -14.44 -31.10
C THR A 4 -20.33 -15.90 -30.93
N LEU A 5 -20.71 -16.48 -29.78
CA LEU A 5 -20.57 -17.90 -29.51
C LEU A 5 -21.28 -18.71 -30.60
N THR A 6 -20.65 -19.78 -31.06
CA THR A 6 -21.25 -20.74 -31.99
C THR A 6 -22.45 -21.44 -31.37
N ALA A 7 -23.34 -22.03 -32.18
CA ALA A 7 -24.53 -22.74 -31.68
C ALA A 7 -24.18 -23.92 -30.74
N ALA A 8 -23.03 -24.57 -30.95
CA ALA A 8 -22.52 -25.64 -30.09
C ALA A 8 -22.02 -25.08 -28.74
N GLU A 9 -21.35 -23.95 -28.73
CA GLU A 9 -20.90 -23.26 -27.49
C GLU A 9 -22.10 -22.71 -26.68
N LYS A 10 -23.17 -22.25 -27.34
CA LYS A 10 -24.42 -21.88 -26.70
C LYS A 10 -25.15 -23.08 -26.09
N ALA A 11 -25.12 -24.24 -26.72
CA ALA A 11 -25.70 -25.49 -26.19
C ALA A 11 -24.91 -25.98 -24.97
N ALA A 12 -23.57 -26.01 -25.04
CA ALA A 12 -22.69 -26.36 -23.92
C ALA A 12 -22.82 -25.36 -22.73
N SER A 13 -23.08 -24.09 -23.01
CA SER A 13 -23.35 -23.06 -21.99
C SER A 13 -24.66 -23.31 -21.24
N LYS A 14 -25.72 -23.84 -21.90
CA LYS A 14 -26.96 -24.17 -21.24
C LYS A 14 -26.83 -25.33 -20.25
N ASP A 15 -26.10 -26.40 -20.63
CA ASP A 15 -25.84 -27.53 -19.74
C ASP A 15 -24.98 -27.12 -18.54
N ASN A 16 -24.09 -26.18 -18.71
CA ASN A 16 -23.21 -25.69 -17.65
C ASN A 16 -23.97 -24.84 -16.60
N LEU A 17 -25.10 -24.23 -16.94
CA LEU A 17 -25.87 -23.38 -16.01
C LEU A 17 -26.40 -24.19 -14.83
N PHE A 18 -27.10 -25.28 -15.08
CA PHE A 18 -27.75 -26.09 -14.04
C PHE A 18 -26.79 -27.04 -13.33
N THR A 19 -25.83 -27.63 -14.06
CA THR A 19 -24.93 -28.64 -13.52
C THR A 19 -23.71 -28.04 -12.77
N PHE A 20 -23.32 -26.85 -13.11
CA PHE A 20 -22.09 -26.24 -12.56
C PHE A 20 -22.29 -24.86 -11.97
N THR A 21 -22.80 -23.90 -12.74
CA THR A 21 -22.87 -22.49 -12.32
C THR A 21 -23.84 -22.27 -11.15
N MET A 22 -25.07 -22.79 -11.27
CA MET A 22 -26.12 -22.58 -10.28
C MET A 22 -25.78 -23.19 -8.90
N PRO A 23 -25.31 -24.45 -8.79
CA PRO A 23 -24.93 -25.01 -7.49
C PRO A 23 -23.79 -24.27 -6.81
N LEU A 24 -22.76 -23.86 -7.56
CA LEU A 24 -21.62 -23.14 -7.02
C LEU A 24 -21.99 -21.72 -6.56
N VAL A 25 -22.79 -20.99 -7.34
CA VAL A 25 -23.25 -19.64 -6.96
C VAL A 25 -24.23 -19.72 -5.79
N ALA A 26 -25.07 -20.74 -5.72
CA ALA A 26 -25.95 -20.99 -4.57
C ALA A 26 -25.15 -21.21 -3.28
N LEU A 27 -24.14 -22.08 -3.33
CA LEU A 27 -23.24 -22.32 -2.18
C LEU A 27 -22.50 -21.03 -1.78
N PHE A 28 -21.97 -20.28 -2.73
CA PHE A 28 -21.30 -19.01 -2.49
C PHE A 28 -22.26 -17.97 -1.91
N GLY A 29 -23.50 -17.92 -2.41
CA GLY A 29 -24.58 -17.12 -1.85
C GLY A 29 -24.90 -17.49 -0.41
N GLY A 30 -24.91 -18.78 -0.07
CA GLY A 30 -25.09 -19.27 1.30
C GLY A 30 -24.00 -18.75 2.25
N ILE A 31 -22.74 -18.83 1.83
CA ILE A 31 -21.59 -18.32 2.63
C ILE A 31 -21.72 -16.81 2.86
N LEU A 32 -22.02 -16.04 1.81
CA LEU A 32 -22.26 -14.59 1.92
C LEU A 32 -23.49 -14.27 2.76
N GLY A 33 -24.53 -15.10 2.67
CA GLY A 33 -25.76 -14.97 3.45
C GLY A 33 -25.56 -15.18 4.95
N VAL A 34 -24.61 -16.02 5.36
CA VAL A 34 -24.22 -16.13 6.79
C VAL A 34 -23.65 -14.82 7.29
N LEU A 35 -22.73 -14.21 6.53
CA LEU A 35 -22.07 -12.95 6.92
C LEU A 35 -23.07 -11.80 6.95
N GLY A 36 -23.90 -11.64 5.90
CA GLY A 36 -24.94 -10.62 5.83
C GLY A 36 -26.09 -10.84 6.83
N GLY A 37 -26.45 -12.10 7.07
CA GLY A 37 -27.50 -12.47 8.00
C GLY A 37 -27.13 -12.19 9.47
N GLN A 38 -25.90 -12.40 9.85
CA GLN A 38 -25.41 -12.01 11.19
C GLN A 38 -25.47 -10.48 11.38
N ALA A 39 -25.06 -9.71 10.39
CA ALA A 39 -25.17 -8.26 10.42
C ALA A 39 -26.63 -7.75 10.52
N ALA A 40 -27.59 -8.51 9.96
CA ALA A 40 -29.01 -8.22 10.03
C ALA A 40 -29.74 -8.83 11.24
N GLY A 41 -29.01 -9.41 12.20
CA GLY A 41 -29.60 -10.08 13.37
C GLY A 41 -30.32 -11.40 13.08
N LEU A 42 -30.15 -11.95 11.86
CA LEU A 42 -30.69 -13.25 11.48
C LEU A 42 -29.73 -14.36 11.95
N GLY A 43 -30.29 -15.47 12.42
CA GLY A 43 -29.44 -16.63 12.81
C GLY A 43 -28.65 -17.19 11.63
N VAL A 44 -27.50 -17.82 11.91
CA VAL A 44 -26.58 -18.39 10.91
C VAL A 44 -27.30 -19.29 9.90
N ALA A 45 -28.21 -20.16 10.37
CA ALA A 45 -28.96 -21.08 9.51
C ALA A 45 -29.90 -20.33 8.55
N VAL A 46 -30.60 -19.32 9.04
CA VAL A 46 -31.52 -18.51 8.22
C VAL A 46 -30.73 -17.71 7.20
N GLY A 47 -29.62 -17.10 7.59
CA GLY A 47 -28.72 -16.38 6.70
C GLY A 47 -28.15 -17.27 5.59
N PHE A 48 -27.74 -18.50 5.92
CA PHE A 48 -27.27 -19.47 4.93
C PHE A 48 -28.35 -19.87 3.93
N ILE A 49 -29.55 -20.25 4.40
CA ILE A 49 -30.65 -20.69 3.52
C ILE A 49 -31.11 -19.56 2.59
N THR A 50 -31.30 -18.36 3.13
CA THR A 50 -31.68 -17.19 2.32
C THR A 50 -30.62 -16.85 1.29
N GLY A 51 -29.33 -16.91 1.65
CA GLY A 51 -28.21 -16.71 0.73
C GLY A 51 -28.15 -17.75 -0.39
N VAL A 52 -28.38 -19.02 -0.08
CA VAL A 52 -28.47 -20.11 -1.08
C VAL A 52 -29.61 -19.84 -2.08
N VAL A 53 -30.79 -19.48 -1.58
CA VAL A 53 -31.94 -19.19 -2.44
C VAL A 53 -31.69 -17.98 -3.34
N ILE A 54 -31.18 -16.89 -2.79
CA ILE A 54 -30.83 -15.69 -3.56
C ILE A 54 -29.77 -16.01 -4.61
N GLY A 55 -28.72 -16.74 -4.25
CA GLY A 55 -27.66 -17.15 -5.17
C GLY A 55 -28.19 -18.02 -6.31
N ALA A 56 -29.04 -19.00 -6.03
CA ALA A 56 -29.66 -19.86 -7.02
C ALA A 56 -30.56 -19.09 -7.99
N VAL A 57 -31.45 -18.23 -7.46
CA VAL A 57 -32.37 -17.41 -8.26
C VAL A 57 -31.58 -16.45 -9.16
N LEU A 58 -30.58 -15.76 -8.61
CA LEU A 58 -29.73 -14.87 -9.38
C LEU A 58 -28.98 -15.63 -10.48
N ALA A 59 -28.37 -16.78 -10.18
CA ALA A 59 -27.68 -17.58 -11.17
C ALA A 59 -28.60 -17.98 -12.32
N PHE A 60 -29.83 -18.39 -12.02
CA PHE A 60 -30.84 -18.76 -13.02
C PHE A 60 -31.26 -17.56 -13.89
N VAL A 61 -31.66 -16.44 -13.25
CA VAL A 61 -32.16 -15.25 -13.95
C VAL A 61 -31.07 -14.62 -14.79
N LEU A 62 -29.87 -14.42 -14.23
CA LEU A 62 -28.76 -13.77 -14.92
C LEU A 62 -28.23 -14.64 -16.05
N GLY A 63 -28.02 -15.93 -15.82
CA GLY A 63 -27.48 -16.84 -16.83
C GLY A 63 -28.46 -17.12 -17.97
N ARG A 64 -29.78 -16.97 -17.77
CA ARG A 64 -30.82 -17.29 -18.74
C ARG A 64 -31.31 -16.10 -19.56
N PHE A 65 -31.49 -14.93 -18.93
CA PHE A 65 -32.28 -13.84 -19.49
C PHE A 65 -31.50 -12.54 -19.73
N LEU A 66 -30.37 -12.32 -19.08
CA LEU A 66 -29.69 -11.02 -19.10
C LEU A 66 -28.29 -11.06 -19.70
N ALA A 67 -27.96 -10.03 -20.48
CA ALA A 67 -26.60 -9.84 -20.98
C ALA A 67 -25.67 -9.39 -19.85
N HIS A 68 -24.37 -9.71 -19.99
CA HIS A 68 -23.33 -9.52 -18.96
C HIS A 68 -23.40 -8.18 -18.20
N ARG A 69 -23.45 -7.05 -18.91
CA ARG A 69 -23.48 -5.71 -18.28
C ARG A 69 -24.81 -5.41 -17.58
N GLN A 70 -25.91 -5.73 -18.23
CA GLN A 70 -27.25 -5.51 -17.67
C GLN A 70 -27.53 -6.40 -16.48
N GLY A 71 -27.10 -7.67 -16.54
CA GLY A 71 -27.28 -8.61 -15.45
C GLY A 71 -26.50 -8.25 -14.19
N ARG A 72 -25.27 -7.76 -14.32
CA ARG A 72 -24.52 -7.29 -13.14
C ARG A 72 -25.19 -6.10 -12.45
N ILE A 73 -25.68 -5.15 -13.23
CA ILE A 73 -26.42 -4.00 -12.68
C ILE A 73 -27.72 -4.47 -12.02
N ALA A 74 -28.44 -5.39 -12.64
CA ALA A 74 -29.68 -5.96 -12.09
C ALA A 74 -29.43 -6.71 -10.77
N ALA A 75 -28.36 -7.50 -10.67
CA ALA A 75 -27.98 -8.18 -9.43
C ALA A 75 -27.67 -7.19 -8.29
N ILE A 76 -26.90 -6.15 -8.58
CA ILE A 76 -26.57 -5.09 -7.63
C ILE A 76 -27.84 -4.37 -7.17
N ALA A 77 -28.72 -3.97 -8.10
CA ALA A 77 -29.95 -3.26 -7.79
C ALA A 77 -30.93 -4.12 -6.99
N ALA A 78 -31.13 -5.39 -7.38
CA ALA A 78 -32.03 -6.29 -6.69
C ALA A 78 -31.59 -6.62 -5.27
N CYS A 79 -30.30 -6.98 -5.09
CA CYS A 79 -29.76 -7.26 -3.76
C CYS A 79 -29.68 -5.99 -2.90
N GLY A 80 -29.36 -4.83 -3.49
CA GLY A 80 -29.37 -3.55 -2.79
C GLY A 80 -30.76 -3.15 -2.31
N ALA A 81 -31.79 -3.31 -3.13
CA ALA A 81 -33.17 -3.05 -2.77
C ALA A 81 -33.67 -4.00 -1.67
N LEU A 82 -33.36 -5.30 -1.77
CA LEU A 82 -33.70 -6.27 -0.72
C LEU A 82 -32.98 -5.92 0.59
N GLY A 83 -31.71 -5.58 0.53
CA GLY A 83 -30.93 -5.17 1.69
C GLY A 83 -31.51 -3.91 2.35
N LEU A 84 -31.97 -2.93 1.57
CA LEU A 84 -32.59 -1.70 2.06
C LEU A 84 -33.88 -1.99 2.86
N ILE A 85 -34.68 -2.93 2.36
CA ILE A 85 -35.94 -3.33 3.01
C ILE A 85 -35.66 -4.05 4.35
N VAL A 86 -34.62 -4.90 4.41
CA VAL A 86 -34.37 -5.76 5.58
C VAL A 86 -33.56 -5.03 6.66
N GLY A 87 -32.57 -4.23 6.27
CA GLY A 87 -31.57 -3.65 7.20
C GLY A 87 -31.31 -2.15 6.98
N GLY A 88 -32.24 -1.41 6.37
CA GLY A 88 -32.06 0.02 6.10
C GLY A 88 -30.83 0.31 5.25
N LEU A 89 -30.16 1.43 5.52
CA LEU A 89 -29.02 1.89 4.72
C LEU A 89 -27.83 0.91 4.77
N ALA A 90 -27.54 0.36 5.93
CA ALA A 90 -26.48 -0.66 6.10
C ALA A 90 -26.81 -1.94 5.34
N GLY A 91 -28.06 -2.38 5.39
CA GLY A 91 -28.56 -3.51 4.61
C GLY A 91 -28.45 -3.27 3.11
N ALA A 92 -28.72 -2.04 2.64
CA ALA A 92 -28.57 -1.66 1.24
C ALA A 92 -27.12 -1.79 0.78
N VAL A 93 -26.16 -1.27 1.55
CA VAL A 93 -24.73 -1.38 1.23
C VAL A 93 -24.28 -2.85 1.21
N ALA A 94 -24.65 -3.63 2.21
CA ALA A 94 -24.35 -5.07 2.25
C ALA A 94 -24.97 -5.80 1.04
N GLY A 95 -26.22 -5.47 0.68
CA GLY A 95 -26.90 -6.01 -0.48
C GLY A 95 -26.24 -5.64 -1.80
N ILE A 96 -25.79 -4.40 -1.97
CA ILE A 96 -25.02 -3.94 -3.14
C ILE A 96 -23.73 -4.76 -3.30
N ILE A 97 -22.98 -4.92 -2.21
CA ILE A 97 -21.73 -5.71 -2.21
C ILE A 97 -22.03 -7.17 -2.55
N MET A 98 -23.02 -7.76 -1.91
CA MET A 98 -23.45 -9.14 -2.18
C MET A 98 -23.89 -9.33 -3.64
N GLY A 99 -24.70 -8.42 -4.17
CA GLY A 99 -25.16 -8.44 -5.56
C GLY A 99 -24.01 -8.28 -6.56
N ALA A 100 -23.03 -7.45 -6.24
CA ALA A 100 -21.82 -7.29 -7.06
C ALA A 100 -20.98 -8.57 -7.10
N LEU A 101 -20.76 -9.21 -5.94
CA LEU A 101 -20.00 -10.46 -5.81
C LEU A 101 -20.71 -11.64 -6.49
N LEU A 102 -22.03 -11.80 -6.24
CA LEU A 102 -22.83 -12.86 -6.88
C LEU A 102 -22.95 -12.65 -8.38
N GLY A 103 -23.21 -11.43 -8.84
CA GLY A 103 -23.27 -11.11 -10.26
C GLY A 103 -21.93 -11.33 -10.97
N TRP A 104 -20.81 -11.01 -10.30
CA TRP A 104 -19.48 -11.34 -10.80
C TRP A 104 -19.26 -12.84 -10.87
N ALA A 105 -19.61 -13.59 -9.83
CA ALA A 105 -19.42 -15.05 -9.77
C ALA A 105 -20.23 -15.78 -10.84
N VAL A 106 -21.49 -15.37 -11.06
CA VAL A 106 -22.33 -15.95 -12.12
C VAL A 106 -21.66 -15.85 -13.48
N TYR A 107 -21.27 -14.67 -13.91
CA TYR A 107 -20.66 -14.48 -15.24
C TYR A 107 -19.22 -15.01 -15.32
N TRP A 108 -18.50 -15.03 -14.20
CA TRP A 108 -17.17 -15.63 -14.13
C TRP A 108 -17.21 -17.15 -14.38
N LEU A 109 -18.23 -17.84 -13.85
CA LEU A 109 -18.46 -19.27 -14.05
C LEU A 109 -19.17 -19.55 -15.37
N HIS A 110 -20.26 -18.86 -15.67
CA HIS A 110 -21.11 -19.09 -16.84
C HIS A 110 -20.35 -18.86 -18.17
N ASP A 111 -19.61 -17.74 -18.26
CA ASP A 111 -18.84 -17.38 -19.46
C ASP A 111 -17.45 -18.03 -19.48
N MET A 112 -17.19 -18.98 -18.59
CA MET A 112 -15.88 -19.66 -18.45
C MET A 112 -14.70 -18.67 -18.37
N THR A 113 -14.91 -17.49 -17.80
CA THR A 113 -13.90 -16.43 -17.73
C THR A 113 -12.65 -16.87 -16.96
N TYR A 114 -12.80 -17.84 -16.04
CA TYR A 114 -11.69 -18.46 -15.31
C TYR A 114 -10.69 -19.18 -16.22
N ARG A 115 -11.08 -19.57 -17.45
CA ARG A 115 -10.20 -20.21 -18.45
C ARG A 115 -9.52 -19.23 -19.40
N LYS A 116 -9.99 -18.00 -19.53
CA LYS A 116 -9.49 -17.04 -20.53
C LYS A 116 -7.99 -16.73 -20.43
N SER A 117 -7.41 -16.86 -19.24
CA SER A 117 -5.97 -16.64 -19.01
C SER A 117 -5.12 -17.88 -19.19
N LEU A 118 -5.72 -19.03 -19.53
CA LEU A 118 -5.04 -20.30 -19.69
C LEU A 118 -5.06 -20.74 -21.16
N PRO A 119 -4.04 -21.51 -21.61
CA PRO A 119 -4.06 -22.06 -22.96
C PRO A 119 -5.24 -23.01 -23.14
N PRO A 120 -5.81 -23.14 -24.38
CA PRO A 120 -6.98 -23.98 -24.65
C PRO A 120 -6.82 -25.45 -24.26
N TYR A 121 -5.59 -25.93 -24.28
CA TYR A 121 -5.24 -27.35 -23.96
C TYR A 121 -5.01 -27.56 -22.44
N ALA A 122 -5.23 -26.55 -21.59
CA ALA A 122 -5.04 -26.73 -20.15
C ALA A 122 -5.98 -27.83 -19.60
N THR A 123 -5.41 -28.74 -18.83
CA THR A 123 -6.16 -29.82 -18.16
C THR A 123 -7.01 -29.26 -17.02
N ALA A 124 -8.07 -29.98 -16.63
CA ALA A 124 -8.93 -29.56 -15.51
C ALA A 124 -8.13 -29.32 -14.21
N ARG A 125 -7.09 -30.13 -13.95
CA ARG A 125 -6.20 -29.96 -12.79
C ARG A 125 -5.40 -28.66 -12.85
N GLN A 126 -4.89 -28.28 -14.01
CA GLN A 126 -4.18 -27.01 -14.21
C GLN A 126 -5.11 -25.81 -14.03
N VAL A 127 -6.34 -25.88 -14.55
CA VAL A 127 -7.36 -24.84 -14.37
C VAL A 127 -7.71 -24.67 -12.90
N LEU A 128 -7.95 -25.79 -12.19
CA LEU A 128 -8.25 -25.78 -10.76
C LEU A 128 -7.12 -25.13 -9.98
N TRP A 129 -5.87 -25.59 -10.20
CA TRP A 129 -4.70 -25.06 -9.50
C TRP A 129 -4.47 -23.57 -9.73
N HIS A 130 -4.62 -23.11 -10.98
CA HIS A 130 -4.53 -21.70 -11.34
C HIS A 130 -5.60 -20.86 -10.66
N SER A 131 -6.83 -21.35 -10.58
CA SER A 131 -7.93 -20.68 -9.89
C SER A 131 -7.71 -20.65 -8.38
N CYS A 132 -7.33 -21.76 -7.76
CA CYS A 132 -6.97 -21.82 -6.34
C CYS A 132 -5.83 -20.84 -6.00
N PHE A 133 -4.79 -20.78 -6.84
CA PHE A 133 -3.70 -19.84 -6.66
C PHE A 133 -4.19 -18.38 -6.67
N LYS A 134 -5.06 -18.01 -7.61
CA LYS A 134 -5.65 -16.67 -7.65
C LYS A 134 -6.48 -16.35 -6.40
N PHE A 135 -7.26 -17.32 -5.90
CA PHE A 135 -8.02 -17.14 -4.66
C PHE A 135 -7.10 -16.98 -3.44
N ILE A 136 -6.03 -17.78 -3.35
CA ILE A 136 -5.04 -17.66 -2.28
C ILE A 136 -4.38 -16.26 -2.33
N CYS A 137 -3.94 -15.82 -3.50
CA CYS A 137 -3.40 -14.47 -3.68
C CYS A 137 -4.41 -13.39 -3.28
N GLY A 138 -5.67 -13.53 -3.70
CA GLY A 138 -6.74 -12.61 -3.32
C GLY A 138 -6.98 -12.57 -1.81
N ALA A 139 -7.00 -13.72 -1.15
CA ALA A 139 -7.14 -13.83 0.31
C ALA A 139 -5.96 -13.18 1.05
N ILE A 140 -4.73 -13.37 0.57
CA ILE A 140 -3.54 -12.72 1.11
C ILE A 140 -3.66 -11.20 0.95
N PHE A 141 -4.02 -10.70 -0.23
CA PHE A 141 -4.23 -9.27 -0.46
C PHE A 141 -5.33 -8.70 0.44
N PHE A 142 -6.46 -9.40 0.56
CA PHE A 142 -7.52 -8.98 1.46
C PHE A 142 -7.05 -8.92 2.93
N PHE A 143 -6.33 -9.94 3.39
CA PHE A 143 -5.76 -9.98 4.74
C PHE A 143 -4.81 -8.80 5.00
N LEU A 144 -3.96 -8.44 4.03
CA LEU A 144 -3.04 -7.31 4.15
C LEU A 144 -3.76 -5.95 4.15
N ILE A 145 -4.85 -5.81 3.39
CA ILE A 145 -5.58 -4.55 3.26
C ILE A 145 -6.67 -4.40 4.35
N ALA A 146 -7.17 -5.51 4.90
CA ALA A 146 -8.25 -5.51 5.87
C ALA A 146 -8.03 -4.58 7.08
N PRO A 147 -6.85 -4.52 7.73
CA PRO A 147 -6.62 -3.58 8.83
C PRO A 147 -6.83 -2.12 8.40
N ILE A 148 -6.36 -1.75 7.20
CA ILE A 148 -6.52 -0.40 6.67
C ILE A 148 -8.00 -0.09 6.42
N LEU A 149 -8.74 -1.03 5.83
CA LEU A 149 -10.18 -0.89 5.58
C LEU A 149 -10.99 -0.76 6.88
N ILE A 150 -10.52 -1.34 7.98
CA ILE A 150 -11.15 -1.22 9.30
C ILE A 150 -10.82 0.12 9.95
N ILE A 151 -9.58 0.58 9.87
CA ILE A 151 -9.13 1.82 10.52
C ILE A 151 -9.76 3.06 9.90
N ILE A 152 -9.89 3.12 8.57
CA ILE A 152 -10.41 4.29 7.88
C ILE A 152 -11.84 4.67 8.33
N PRO A 153 -12.85 3.79 8.29
CA PRO A 153 -14.18 4.15 8.81
C PRO A 153 -14.16 4.47 10.31
N LEU A 154 -13.38 3.71 11.08
CA LEU A 154 -13.28 3.86 12.53
C LEU A 154 -12.66 5.21 12.94
N SER A 155 -11.84 5.82 12.08
CA SER A 155 -11.29 7.15 12.32
C SER A 155 -12.31 8.28 12.34
N PHE A 156 -13.50 8.02 11.78
CA PHE A 156 -14.66 8.94 11.81
C PHE A 156 -15.62 8.68 12.96
N ASN A 157 -15.29 7.82 13.92
CA ASN A 157 -16.17 7.53 15.05
C ASN A 157 -16.55 8.80 15.82
N ALA A 158 -17.85 8.96 16.12
CA ALA A 158 -18.34 10.05 16.95
C ALA A 158 -18.02 9.85 18.44
N GLU A 159 -17.79 8.62 18.88
CA GLU A 159 -17.38 8.27 20.24
C GLU A 159 -15.86 8.32 20.44
N ASN A 160 -15.40 8.22 21.70
CA ASN A 160 -13.98 8.18 22.04
C ASN A 160 -13.47 6.76 22.25
N PHE A 161 -13.94 5.80 21.45
CA PHE A 161 -13.58 4.39 21.53
C PHE A 161 -13.08 3.83 20.20
N PHE A 162 -12.30 2.75 20.26
CA PHE A 162 -11.77 2.02 19.10
C PHE A 162 -12.71 0.93 18.60
N THR A 163 -14.02 1.07 18.84
CA THR A 163 -15.03 0.08 18.46
C THR A 163 -16.07 0.72 17.54
N TYR A 164 -16.60 -0.10 16.64
CA TYR A 164 -17.76 0.32 15.85
C TYR A 164 -18.98 0.45 16.74
N THR A 165 -19.60 1.61 16.73
CA THR A 165 -20.88 1.82 17.44
C THR A 165 -22.05 1.26 16.61
N PRO A 166 -23.19 0.94 17.24
CA PRO A 166 -24.40 0.51 16.53
C PRO A 166 -24.82 1.52 15.44
N GLU A 167 -24.69 2.80 15.71
CA GLU A 167 -24.99 3.89 14.78
C GLU A 167 -24.08 3.85 13.56
N MET A 168 -22.76 3.61 13.75
CA MET A 168 -21.83 3.44 12.64
C MET A 168 -22.17 2.21 11.79
N LEU A 169 -22.54 1.10 12.42
CA LEU A 169 -22.94 -0.12 11.71
C LEU A 169 -24.25 0.07 10.97
N ALA A 170 -25.17 0.90 11.50
CA ALA A 170 -26.41 1.29 10.83
C ALA A 170 -26.20 2.35 9.73
N LEU A 171 -24.97 2.88 9.58
CA LEU A 171 -24.64 4.02 8.73
C LEU A 171 -25.45 5.29 9.07
N ASP A 172 -25.78 5.46 10.36
CA ASP A 172 -26.42 6.66 10.86
C ASP A 172 -25.40 7.81 10.89
N PRO A 173 -25.70 8.99 10.34
CA PRO A 173 -24.83 10.17 10.42
C PRO A 173 -24.43 10.54 11.85
N ALA A 174 -25.23 10.23 12.86
CA ALA A 174 -24.91 10.48 14.26
C ALA A 174 -23.69 9.71 14.77
N GLY A 175 -23.40 8.53 14.17
CA GLY A 175 -22.22 7.71 14.49
C GLY A 175 -20.89 8.24 13.94
N TYR A 176 -20.93 9.26 13.08
CA TYR A 176 -19.77 9.78 12.37
C TYR A 176 -19.45 11.23 12.73
N SER A 177 -18.17 11.53 12.96
CA SER A 177 -17.72 12.88 13.30
C SER A 177 -16.30 13.14 12.75
N LEU A 178 -16.02 14.39 12.42
CA LEU A 178 -14.69 14.87 12.05
C LEU A 178 -13.90 15.41 13.26
N LYS A 179 -14.38 15.18 14.50
CA LYS A 179 -13.76 15.77 15.70
C LYS A 179 -12.29 15.35 15.85
N HIS A 180 -11.94 14.08 15.57
CA HIS A 180 -10.58 13.56 15.67
C HIS A 180 -9.65 14.16 14.61
N TYR A 181 -10.16 14.43 13.41
CA TYR A 181 -9.40 15.17 12.39
C TYR A 181 -9.22 16.63 12.79
N ARG A 182 -10.25 17.27 13.36
CA ARG A 182 -10.11 18.64 13.87
C ARG A 182 -9.07 18.70 14.99
N ASP A 183 -9.12 17.77 15.94
CA ASP A 183 -8.12 17.66 17.01
C ASP A 183 -6.71 17.51 16.42
N PHE A 184 -6.51 16.60 15.48
CA PHE A 184 -5.22 16.42 14.80
C PHE A 184 -4.66 17.72 14.19
N PHE A 185 -5.51 18.51 13.51
CA PHE A 185 -5.08 19.72 12.82
C PHE A 185 -5.10 20.99 13.67
N THR A 186 -5.52 20.95 14.94
CA THR A 186 -5.59 22.12 15.82
C THR A 186 -4.78 21.96 17.12
N ASN A 187 -4.58 20.74 17.58
CA ASN A 187 -3.87 20.48 18.83
C ASN A 187 -2.35 20.47 18.61
N SER A 188 -1.64 21.23 19.43
CA SER A 188 -0.18 21.34 19.40
C SER A 188 0.53 20.01 19.67
N GLU A 189 -0.08 19.10 20.44
CA GLU A 189 0.44 17.75 20.69
C GLU A 189 0.62 16.92 19.41
N TRP A 190 -0.13 17.23 18.35
CA TRP A 190 -0.04 16.59 17.05
C TRP A 190 0.71 17.44 16.01
N LEU A 191 0.50 18.76 16.05
CA LEU A 191 1.09 19.68 15.08
C LEU A 191 2.60 19.80 15.21
N VAL A 192 3.14 19.81 16.46
CA VAL A 192 4.59 19.88 16.68
C VAL A 192 5.29 18.62 16.16
N PRO A 193 4.87 17.39 16.50
CA PRO A 193 5.42 16.17 15.92
C PRO A 193 5.27 16.07 14.39
N LEU A 194 4.14 16.53 13.85
CA LEU A 194 3.94 16.59 12.40
C LEU A 194 4.98 17.51 11.73
N LYS A 195 5.18 18.72 12.26
CA LYS A 195 6.20 19.67 11.80
C LYS A 195 7.60 19.06 11.86
N ASN A 196 7.92 18.38 12.95
CA ASN A 196 9.21 17.71 13.11
C ASN A 196 9.42 16.62 12.04
N SER A 197 8.42 15.77 11.79
CA SER A 197 8.47 14.77 10.73
C SER A 197 8.67 15.39 9.34
N LEU A 198 7.97 16.51 9.06
CA LEU A 198 8.08 17.24 7.79
C LEU A 198 9.42 17.99 7.64
N ILE A 199 10.17 18.20 8.70
CA ILE A 199 11.53 18.74 8.65
C ILE A 199 12.53 17.60 8.53
N ILE A 200 12.46 16.61 9.42
CA ILE A 200 13.47 15.54 9.53
C ILE A 200 13.50 14.69 8.27
N ALA A 201 12.36 14.20 7.79
CA ALA A 201 12.32 13.25 6.68
C ALA A 201 12.86 13.83 5.35
N PRO A 202 12.50 15.03 4.89
CA PRO A 202 13.09 15.62 3.68
C PRO A 202 14.59 15.85 3.78
N PHE A 203 15.09 16.38 4.90
CA PHE A 203 16.53 16.62 5.05
C PHE A 203 17.32 15.32 5.13
N ALA A 204 16.82 14.31 5.86
CA ALA A 204 17.41 12.97 5.88
C ALA A 204 17.42 12.36 4.47
N THR A 205 16.33 12.52 3.71
CA THR A 205 16.24 12.02 2.32
C THR A 205 17.26 12.69 1.40
N ILE A 206 17.41 14.02 1.47
CA ILE A 206 18.39 14.74 0.66
C ILE A 206 19.80 14.23 0.93
N ILE A 207 20.15 14.04 2.21
CA ILE A 207 21.46 13.50 2.60
C ILE A 207 21.62 12.05 2.09
N SER A 208 20.59 11.21 2.30
CA SER A 208 20.60 9.82 1.85
C SER A 208 20.77 9.70 0.34
N VAL A 209 20.03 10.51 -0.42
CA VAL A 209 20.09 10.53 -1.90
C VAL A 209 21.47 10.98 -2.36
N SER A 210 21.99 12.05 -1.78
CA SER A 210 23.30 12.60 -2.16
C SER A 210 24.41 11.58 -1.88
N LEU A 211 24.53 11.12 -0.65
CA LEU A 211 25.60 10.19 -0.24
C LEU A 211 25.41 8.80 -0.85
N GLY A 212 24.18 8.27 -0.87
CA GLY A 212 23.86 6.97 -1.42
C GLY A 212 24.10 6.89 -2.93
N THR A 213 23.78 7.95 -3.68
CA THR A 213 24.06 8.02 -5.12
C THR A 213 25.56 8.07 -5.40
N LEU A 214 26.30 8.89 -4.66
CA LEU A 214 27.77 8.94 -4.79
C LEU A 214 28.40 7.59 -4.45
N ALA A 215 27.96 6.95 -3.38
CA ALA A 215 28.43 5.63 -2.98
C ALA A 215 28.11 4.57 -4.06
N ALA A 216 26.89 4.56 -4.60
CA ALA A 216 26.49 3.62 -5.65
C ALA A 216 27.35 3.78 -6.92
N ILE A 217 27.61 5.02 -7.34
CA ILE A 217 28.48 5.31 -8.49
C ILE A 217 29.91 4.85 -8.22
N GLY A 218 30.47 5.17 -7.06
CA GLY A 218 31.80 4.74 -6.67
C GLY A 218 31.92 3.21 -6.67
N LEU A 219 30.99 2.52 -6.02
CA LEU A 219 30.97 1.05 -5.93
C LEU A 219 30.65 0.36 -7.27
N SER A 220 30.11 1.05 -8.26
CA SER A 220 29.92 0.52 -9.62
C SER A 220 31.21 0.42 -10.43
N GLN A 221 32.30 1.07 -10.00
CA GLN A 221 33.56 1.05 -10.68
C GLN A 221 34.29 -0.27 -10.44
N SER A 222 34.93 -0.81 -11.50
CA SER A 222 35.60 -2.11 -11.46
C SER A 222 36.92 -2.12 -10.65
N TYR A 223 37.53 -0.95 -10.45
CA TYR A 223 38.83 -0.82 -9.76
C TYR A 223 38.70 -0.69 -8.23
N VAL A 224 37.47 -0.62 -7.67
CA VAL A 224 37.32 -0.51 -6.23
C VAL A 224 37.62 -1.85 -5.55
N PRO A 225 38.69 -1.91 -4.69
CA PRO A 225 39.01 -3.14 -3.99
C PRO A 225 37.95 -3.45 -2.93
N PHE A 226 37.73 -4.74 -2.63
CA PHE A 226 36.79 -5.21 -1.61
C PHE A 226 35.35 -4.63 -1.73
N ARG A 227 34.92 -4.20 -2.93
CA ARG A 227 33.63 -3.55 -3.16
C ARG A 227 32.43 -4.31 -2.56
N ARG A 228 32.48 -5.66 -2.56
CA ARG A 228 31.43 -6.51 -1.96
C ARG A 228 31.36 -6.33 -0.45
N GLY A 229 32.51 -6.27 0.22
CA GLY A 229 32.60 -6.04 1.66
C GLY A 229 32.13 -4.63 2.03
N ILE A 230 32.57 -3.60 1.27
CA ILE A 230 32.13 -2.21 1.46
C ILE A 230 30.61 -2.12 1.27
N MET A 231 30.06 -2.73 0.22
CA MET A 231 28.61 -2.78 -0.03
C MET A 231 27.89 -3.44 1.14
N ALA A 232 28.39 -4.57 1.66
CA ALA A 232 27.79 -5.27 2.79
C ALA A 232 27.76 -4.39 4.05
N ILE A 233 28.84 -3.65 4.33
CA ILE A 233 28.91 -2.71 5.46
C ILE A 233 27.91 -1.56 5.26
N MET A 234 27.83 -1.00 4.07
CA MET A 234 26.93 0.12 3.79
C MET A 234 25.45 -0.28 3.85
N ILE A 235 25.13 -1.54 3.55
CA ILE A 235 23.75 -2.07 3.63
C ILE A 235 23.44 -2.63 5.03
N SER A 236 24.46 -2.85 5.88
CA SER A 236 24.28 -3.47 7.21
C SER A 236 23.25 -2.78 8.11
N PRO A 237 23.04 -1.45 8.10
CA PRO A 237 22.01 -0.83 8.94
C PRO A 237 20.59 -1.35 8.65
N MET A 238 20.35 -1.83 7.44
CA MET A 238 19.06 -2.41 7.04
C MET A 238 18.90 -3.88 7.49
N ILE A 239 20.00 -4.59 7.74
CA ILE A 239 20.01 -6.00 8.09
C ILE A 239 20.08 -6.20 9.60
N VAL A 240 20.82 -5.33 10.30
CA VAL A 240 20.98 -5.38 11.76
C VAL A 240 19.63 -5.01 12.44
N PRO A 241 19.25 -5.73 13.52
CA PRO A 241 18.04 -5.35 14.28
C PRO A 241 18.08 -3.86 14.66
N LEU A 242 17.00 -3.14 14.35
CA LEU A 242 16.95 -1.69 14.42
C LEU A 242 17.29 -1.13 15.81
N ILE A 243 16.86 -1.83 16.88
CA ILE A 243 17.17 -1.44 18.27
C ILE A 243 18.68 -1.44 18.53
N ILE A 244 19.43 -2.43 18.00
CA ILE A 244 20.90 -2.51 18.14
C ILE A 244 21.54 -1.32 17.41
N SER A 245 21.12 -1.05 16.18
CA SER A 245 21.59 0.10 15.40
C SER A 245 21.27 1.42 16.11
N ALA A 246 20.06 1.57 16.62
CA ALA A 246 19.63 2.77 17.34
C ALA A 246 20.45 3.00 18.62
N THR A 247 20.75 1.94 19.38
CA THR A 247 21.60 2.01 20.56
C THR A 247 23.02 2.45 20.19
N GLY A 248 23.61 1.88 19.15
CA GLY A 248 24.93 2.30 18.66
C GLY A 248 24.93 3.77 18.18
N MET A 249 23.90 4.16 17.45
CA MET A 249 23.71 5.54 17.00
C MET A 249 23.53 6.51 18.17
N PHE A 250 22.82 6.12 19.23
CA PHE A 250 22.68 6.94 20.44
C PHE A 250 24.03 7.35 21.01
N PHE A 251 24.93 6.41 21.24
CA PHE A 251 26.25 6.73 21.80
C PHE A 251 27.05 7.67 20.89
N PHE A 252 27.09 7.39 19.60
CA PHE A 252 27.81 8.20 18.64
C PHE A 252 27.23 9.62 18.52
N TYR A 253 25.93 9.72 18.25
CA TYR A 253 25.29 11.02 18.03
C TYR A 253 25.13 11.86 19.30
N SER A 254 25.05 11.24 20.48
CA SER A 254 25.09 11.96 21.74
C SER A 254 26.40 12.69 21.96
N GLN A 255 27.54 12.00 21.74
CA GLN A 255 28.86 12.62 21.83
C GLN A 255 29.05 13.71 20.76
N MET A 256 28.62 13.45 19.53
CA MET A 256 28.66 14.45 18.47
C MET A 256 27.82 15.70 18.84
N GLY A 257 26.65 15.49 19.45
CA GLY A 257 25.78 16.59 19.87
C GLY A 257 26.44 17.46 20.93
N LEU A 258 27.00 16.87 21.98
CA LEU A 258 27.74 17.60 23.02
C LEU A 258 28.92 18.37 22.42
N TRP A 259 29.68 17.73 21.53
CA TRP A 259 30.78 18.41 20.86
C TRP A 259 30.33 19.62 20.03
N MET A 260 29.21 19.52 19.30
CA MET A 260 28.64 20.66 18.55
C MET A 260 28.17 21.77 19.46
N GLU A 261 27.58 21.45 20.61
CA GLU A 261 27.11 22.42 21.59
C GLU A 261 28.28 23.15 22.24
N ASP A 262 29.29 22.42 22.69
CA ASP A 262 30.44 22.97 23.43
C ASP A 262 31.45 23.72 22.54
N ASN A 263 31.72 23.23 21.32
CA ASN A 263 32.78 23.77 20.47
C ASN A 263 32.27 24.70 19.35
N LEU A 264 31.06 24.46 18.85
CA LEU A 264 30.45 25.27 17.76
C LEU A 264 29.36 26.23 18.24
N GLY A 265 29.00 26.18 19.53
CA GLY A 265 27.94 27.04 20.09
C GLY A 265 26.55 26.74 19.50
N VAL A 266 26.33 25.55 18.96
CA VAL A 266 25.05 25.14 18.37
C VAL A 266 24.02 24.97 19.47
N SER A 267 22.80 25.48 19.27
CA SER A 267 21.74 25.31 20.27
C SER A 267 21.35 23.85 20.42
N LYS A 268 20.96 23.42 21.62
CA LYS A 268 20.50 22.05 21.91
C LYS A 268 19.40 21.58 20.99
N THR A 269 18.49 22.49 20.61
CA THR A 269 17.40 22.15 19.67
C THR A 269 17.92 21.83 18.29
N LEU A 270 18.83 22.65 17.74
CA LEU A 270 19.42 22.44 16.42
C LEU A 270 20.32 21.21 16.39
N SER A 271 21.16 21.03 17.44
CA SER A 271 21.96 19.81 17.65
C SER A 271 21.08 18.56 17.62
N GLY A 272 19.91 18.58 18.30
CA GLY A 272 18.94 17.50 18.29
C GLY A 272 18.41 17.19 16.88
N TYR A 273 18.03 18.18 16.10
CA TYR A 273 17.59 17.96 14.71
C TYR A 273 18.71 17.37 13.84
N ILE A 274 19.93 17.91 13.94
CA ILE A 274 21.07 17.40 13.15
C ILE A 274 21.32 15.92 13.47
N LYS A 275 21.34 15.54 14.76
CA LYS A 275 21.53 14.15 15.20
C LYS A 275 20.48 13.21 14.59
N VAL A 276 19.21 13.56 14.70
CA VAL A 276 18.11 12.73 14.21
C VAL A 276 18.13 12.66 12.68
N ILE A 277 18.34 13.78 11.98
CA ILE A 277 18.44 13.82 10.51
C ILE A 277 19.56 12.92 10.02
N LEU A 278 20.75 12.97 10.63
CA LEU A 278 21.89 12.13 10.23
C LEU A 278 21.66 10.66 10.54
N ALA A 279 21.02 10.34 11.67
CA ALA A 279 20.66 8.98 12.02
C ALA A 279 19.64 8.39 11.02
N HIS A 280 18.61 9.15 10.66
CA HIS A 280 17.64 8.75 9.63
C HIS A 280 18.27 8.65 8.25
N ALA A 281 19.19 9.56 7.92
CA ALA A 281 19.95 9.48 6.67
C ALA A 281 20.76 8.19 6.58
N ALA A 282 21.40 7.77 7.67
CA ALA A 282 22.17 6.52 7.71
C ALA A 282 21.29 5.29 7.43
N LEU A 283 20.00 5.30 7.86
CA LEU A 283 19.02 4.24 7.53
C LEU A 283 18.52 4.34 6.08
N GLY A 284 18.46 5.54 5.52
CA GLY A 284 18.00 5.78 4.14
C GLY A 284 19.04 5.46 3.07
N ILE A 285 20.34 5.62 3.36
CA ILE A 285 21.44 5.41 2.42
C ILE A 285 21.40 4.03 1.75
N PRO A 286 21.21 2.90 2.46
CA PRO A 286 21.13 1.56 1.86
C PRO A 286 20.10 1.46 0.73
N PHE A 287 18.92 2.02 0.89
CA PHE A 287 17.86 2.01 -0.12
C PHE A 287 18.27 2.72 -1.40
N VAL A 288 18.93 3.88 -1.26
CA VAL A 288 19.44 4.63 -2.41
C VAL A 288 20.58 3.86 -3.10
N ILE A 289 21.50 3.28 -2.35
CA ILE A 289 22.60 2.48 -2.92
C ILE A 289 22.04 1.31 -3.74
N ILE A 290 21.07 0.56 -3.21
CA ILE A 290 20.49 -0.60 -3.87
C ILE A 290 19.79 -0.18 -5.17
N THR A 291 18.92 0.82 -5.12
CA THR A 291 18.12 1.23 -6.29
C THR A 291 18.98 1.88 -7.38
N VAL A 292 19.93 2.74 -7.00
CA VAL A 292 20.82 3.38 -7.97
C VAL A 292 21.80 2.36 -8.56
N THR A 293 22.34 1.43 -7.76
CA THR A 293 23.21 0.35 -8.27
C THR A 293 22.47 -0.52 -9.27
N ALA A 294 21.19 -0.86 -9.01
CA ALA A 294 20.37 -1.63 -9.95
C ALA A 294 20.21 -0.92 -11.30
N THR A 295 20.06 0.42 -11.31
CA THR A 295 19.99 1.18 -12.57
C THR A 295 21.34 1.30 -13.25
N LEU A 296 22.44 1.32 -12.50
CA LEU A 296 23.82 1.37 -13.04
C LEU A 296 24.25 0.05 -13.68
N VAL A 297 23.69 -1.10 -13.31
CA VAL A 297 23.98 -2.41 -13.95
C VAL A 297 23.61 -2.39 -15.44
N GLY A 298 22.55 -1.70 -15.82
CA GLY A 298 22.13 -1.54 -17.23
C GLY A 298 22.73 -0.33 -17.95
N PHE A 299 23.63 0.42 -17.29
CA PHE A 299 24.20 1.64 -17.86
C PHE A 299 25.34 1.35 -18.85
N ASP A 300 25.23 1.87 -20.08
CA ASP A 300 26.28 1.75 -21.08
C ASP A 300 27.40 2.77 -20.83
N LYS A 301 28.56 2.27 -20.41
CA LYS A 301 29.77 3.08 -20.17
C LYS A 301 30.34 3.74 -21.43
N SER A 302 29.90 3.35 -22.64
CA SER A 302 30.32 4.00 -23.88
C SER A 302 29.85 5.46 -23.96
N LEU A 303 28.68 5.76 -23.35
CA LEU A 303 28.13 7.11 -23.30
C LEU A 303 29.02 8.09 -22.52
N THR A 304 29.61 7.64 -21.42
CA THR A 304 30.54 8.47 -20.64
C THR A 304 31.86 8.68 -21.38
N ARG A 305 32.35 7.65 -22.10
CA ARG A 305 33.55 7.75 -22.95
C ARG A 305 33.30 8.70 -24.14
N ALA A 306 32.16 8.61 -24.79
CA ALA A 306 31.77 9.51 -25.86
C ALA A 306 31.72 10.98 -25.38
N ALA A 307 31.15 11.23 -24.22
CA ALA A 307 31.10 12.58 -23.61
C ALA A 307 32.50 13.11 -23.33
N ALA A 308 33.41 12.26 -22.78
CA ALA A 308 34.80 12.63 -22.53
C ALA A 308 35.56 12.93 -23.86
N ASN A 309 35.35 12.14 -24.91
CA ASN A 309 35.94 12.39 -26.23
C ASN A 309 35.48 13.72 -26.88
N MET A 310 34.26 14.18 -26.52
CA MET A 310 33.73 15.50 -26.89
C MET A 310 34.21 16.64 -25.98
N GLY A 311 35.17 16.37 -25.07
CA GLY A 311 35.73 17.38 -24.16
C GLY A 311 34.90 17.69 -22.92
N ALA A 312 33.87 16.91 -22.60
CA ALA A 312 33.07 17.11 -21.40
C ALA A 312 33.88 16.76 -20.13
N THR A 313 33.83 17.64 -19.14
CA THR A 313 34.43 17.36 -17.82
C THR A 313 33.64 16.26 -17.08
N PRO A 314 34.24 15.56 -16.09
CA PRO A 314 33.54 14.53 -15.33
C PRO A 314 32.24 15.02 -14.67
N VAL A 315 32.23 16.27 -14.17
CA VAL A 315 31.04 16.87 -13.55
C VAL A 315 29.94 17.10 -14.60
N VAL A 316 30.28 17.63 -15.76
CA VAL A 316 29.33 17.83 -16.87
C VAL A 316 28.78 16.48 -17.34
N THR A 317 29.63 15.47 -17.49
CA THR A 317 29.25 14.11 -17.88
C THR A 317 28.30 13.51 -16.85
N PHE A 318 28.57 13.71 -15.57
CA PHE A 318 27.68 13.23 -14.51
C PHE A 318 26.29 13.86 -14.64
N PHE A 319 26.17 15.18 -14.62
CA PHE A 319 24.86 15.83 -14.61
C PHE A 319 24.10 15.74 -15.93
N ARG A 320 24.79 15.74 -17.09
CA ARG A 320 24.15 15.75 -18.42
C ARG A 320 23.95 14.36 -19.02
N VAL A 321 24.73 13.36 -18.62
CA VAL A 321 24.69 12.01 -19.21
C VAL A 321 24.27 10.96 -18.18
N GLN A 322 24.99 10.84 -17.06
CA GLN A 322 24.74 9.78 -16.09
C GLN A 322 23.48 10.02 -15.29
N MET A 323 23.31 11.21 -14.68
CA MET A 323 22.19 11.54 -13.80
C MET A 323 20.81 11.34 -14.47
N PRO A 324 20.56 11.81 -15.69
CA PRO A 324 19.28 11.58 -16.35
C PRO A 324 18.96 10.09 -16.57
N LEU A 325 19.97 9.26 -16.77
CA LEU A 325 19.81 7.83 -17.00
C LEU A 325 19.56 7.04 -15.72
N ILE A 326 20.21 7.44 -14.62
CA ILE A 326 20.01 6.82 -13.30
C ILE A 326 18.89 7.46 -12.49
N LEU A 327 18.31 8.56 -12.96
CA LEU A 327 17.30 9.35 -12.24
C LEU A 327 16.12 8.51 -11.71
N PRO A 328 15.59 7.50 -12.42
CA PRO A 328 14.53 6.65 -11.86
C PRO A 328 14.97 5.88 -10.64
N GLY A 329 16.21 5.38 -10.61
CA GLY A 329 16.79 4.72 -9.43
C GLY A 329 16.98 5.69 -8.27
N VAL A 330 17.43 6.92 -8.57
CA VAL A 330 17.61 7.99 -7.57
C VAL A 330 16.27 8.40 -6.96
N ILE A 331 15.23 8.61 -7.80
CA ILE A 331 13.89 8.95 -7.33
C ILE A 331 13.31 7.81 -6.49
N SER A 332 13.42 6.56 -6.95
CA SER A 332 12.92 5.40 -6.20
C SER A 332 13.63 5.25 -4.86
N GLY A 333 14.97 5.35 -4.85
CA GLY A 333 15.77 5.28 -3.62
C GLY A 333 15.45 6.43 -2.66
N GLY A 334 15.29 7.64 -3.18
CA GLY A 334 14.90 8.81 -2.40
C GLY A 334 13.52 8.66 -1.74
N LEU A 335 12.55 8.09 -2.46
CA LEU A 335 11.22 7.84 -1.89
C LEU A 335 11.26 6.76 -0.82
N PHE A 336 12.00 5.67 -1.02
CA PHE A 336 12.19 4.68 0.04
C PHE A 336 12.88 5.29 1.27
N ALA A 337 13.92 6.09 1.07
CA ALA A 337 14.59 6.80 2.17
C ALA A 337 13.63 7.76 2.89
N PHE A 338 12.77 8.47 2.15
CA PHE A 338 11.76 9.36 2.72
C PHE A 338 10.73 8.59 3.55
N ILE A 339 10.14 7.52 2.99
CA ILE A 339 9.14 6.71 3.69
C ILE A 339 9.76 6.11 4.95
N THR A 340 10.96 5.53 4.86
CA THR A 340 11.66 4.95 6.01
C THR A 340 11.93 6.00 7.09
N SER A 341 12.36 7.21 6.72
CA SER A 341 12.59 8.29 7.67
C SER A 341 11.29 8.83 8.28
N PHE A 342 10.23 8.91 7.48
CA PHE A 342 8.94 9.46 7.90
C PHE A 342 8.18 8.53 8.87
N ASP A 343 8.33 7.21 8.73
CA ASP A 343 7.68 6.19 9.55
C ASP A 343 8.56 5.69 10.71
N GLU A 344 9.78 6.24 10.85
CA GLU A 344 10.76 5.79 11.84
C GLU A 344 10.38 6.25 13.26
N VAL A 345 10.37 5.30 14.18
CA VAL A 345 10.02 5.51 15.60
C VAL A 345 11.22 5.22 16.52
N VAL A 346 11.90 4.09 16.28
CA VAL A 346 12.89 3.55 17.22
C VAL A 346 14.11 4.46 17.33
N VAL A 347 14.68 4.84 16.19
CA VAL A 347 15.88 5.67 16.18
C VAL A 347 15.62 7.07 16.79
N VAL A 348 14.43 7.63 16.51
CA VAL A 348 14.05 8.94 17.11
C VAL A 348 13.91 8.84 18.63
N ILE A 349 13.35 7.77 19.17
CA ILE A 349 13.25 7.57 20.62
C ILE A 349 14.63 7.50 21.27
N PHE A 350 15.61 6.87 20.61
CA PHE A 350 16.97 6.74 21.17
C PHE A 350 17.83 7.99 20.97
N VAL A 351 17.80 8.60 19.78
CA VAL A 351 18.73 9.69 19.38
C VAL A 351 18.14 11.07 19.62
N GLY A 352 16.82 11.20 19.52
CA GLY A 352 16.11 12.48 19.67
C GLY A 352 15.86 12.85 21.12
N SER A 353 15.23 13.98 21.30
CA SER A 353 14.66 14.45 22.57
C SER A 353 13.19 14.84 22.34
N VAL A 354 12.49 15.23 23.39
CA VAL A 354 11.07 15.66 23.33
C VAL A 354 10.86 16.75 22.25
N ASN A 355 11.84 17.64 22.05
CA ASN A 355 11.75 18.68 21.03
C ASN A 355 11.80 18.16 19.57
N GLN A 356 12.35 16.97 19.34
CA GLN A 356 12.42 16.31 18.05
C GLN A 356 11.42 15.15 17.91
N GLN A 357 10.45 15.06 18.80
CA GLN A 357 9.40 14.05 18.73
C GLN A 357 8.71 14.11 17.36
N THR A 358 8.72 12.98 16.65
CA THR A 358 8.10 12.82 15.33
C THR A 358 6.66 12.33 15.46
N LEU A 359 5.90 12.40 14.37
CA LEU A 359 4.51 11.98 14.36
C LEU A 359 4.34 10.47 14.69
N PRO A 360 5.13 9.54 14.12
CA PRO A 360 5.09 8.13 14.53
C PRO A 360 5.47 7.91 15.99
N TRP A 361 6.43 8.65 16.53
CA TRP A 361 6.75 8.57 17.96
C TRP A 361 5.56 9.02 18.81
N GLN A 362 4.91 10.15 18.48
CA GLN A 362 3.70 10.61 19.18
C GLN A 362 2.57 9.57 19.13
N MET A 363 2.35 8.94 17.98
CA MET A 363 1.37 7.85 17.86
C MET A 363 1.72 6.67 18.77
N PHE A 364 2.99 6.26 18.81
CA PHE A 364 3.45 5.16 19.66
C PHE A 364 3.28 5.46 21.15
N THR A 365 3.61 6.67 21.58
CA THR A 365 3.41 7.14 22.96
C THR A 365 1.92 7.20 23.29
N GLY A 366 1.11 7.75 22.39
CA GLY A 366 -0.33 7.86 22.57
C GLY A 366 -1.03 6.50 22.70
N LEU A 367 -0.57 5.46 21.99
CA LEU A 367 -1.08 4.10 22.14
C LEU A 367 -0.74 3.48 23.50
N ARG A 368 0.37 3.87 24.12
CA ARG A 368 0.82 3.34 25.42
C ARG A 368 0.22 4.06 26.63
N GLU A 369 0.05 5.36 26.55
CA GLU A 369 -0.27 6.23 27.69
C GLU A 369 -1.72 6.73 27.66
N GLN A 370 -2.23 7.07 26.49
CA GLN A 370 -3.56 7.63 26.31
C GLN A 370 -4.17 7.08 25.01
N ILE A 371 -5.07 6.13 25.14
CA ILE A 371 -5.76 5.54 23.99
C ILE A 371 -6.70 6.59 23.38
N SER A 372 -6.16 7.54 22.61
CA SER A 372 -6.93 8.57 21.92
C SER A 372 -7.34 8.12 20.51
N PRO A 373 -8.62 8.15 20.15
CA PRO A 373 -9.07 7.84 18.80
C PRO A 373 -8.51 8.77 17.71
N THR A 374 -7.97 9.92 18.07
CA THR A 374 -7.22 10.81 17.17
C THR A 374 -6.07 10.07 16.47
N ILE A 375 -5.48 9.04 17.10
CA ILE A 375 -4.47 8.16 16.48
C ILE A 375 -4.98 7.50 15.20
N LEU A 376 -6.26 7.09 15.16
CA LEU A 376 -6.85 6.49 13.96
C LEU A 376 -7.00 7.52 12.83
N ALA A 377 -7.34 8.76 13.16
CA ALA A 377 -7.38 9.85 12.18
C ALA A 377 -5.98 10.14 11.62
N VAL A 378 -4.97 10.20 12.50
CA VAL A 378 -3.56 10.36 12.10
C VAL A 378 -3.10 9.20 11.21
N ALA A 379 -3.36 7.94 11.61
CA ALA A 379 -3.03 6.76 10.82
C ALA A 379 -3.68 6.79 9.42
N THR A 380 -4.95 7.20 9.35
CA THR A 380 -5.68 7.34 8.08
C THR A 380 -5.04 8.41 7.18
N VAL A 381 -4.66 9.56 7.74
CA VAL A 381 -3.95 10.61 7.00
C VAL A 381 -2.59 10.11 6.51
N LEU A 382 -1.83 9.40 7.35
CA LEU A 382 -0.54 8.83 6.97
C LEU A 382 -0.67 7.80 5.85
N VAL A 383 -1.67 6.91 5.91
CA VAL A 383 -1.98 5.98 4.82
C VAL A 383 -2.30 6.74 3.54
N GLY A 384 -3.13 7.78 3.61
CA GLY A 384 -3.44 8.65 2.48
C GLY A 384 -2.19 9.29 1.86
N VAL A 385 -1.32 9.85 2.69
CA VAL A 385 -0.04 10.44 2.25
C VAL A 385 0.86 9.38 1.61
N SER A 386 0.98 8.19 2.20
CA SER A 386 1.79 7.09 1.65
C SER A 386 1.27 6.64 0.29
N VAL A 387 -0.04 6.49 0.14
CA VAL A 387 -0.67 6.13 -1.15
C VAL A 387 -0.43 7.21 -2.20
N LEU A 388 -0.56 8.49 -1.85
CA LEU A 388 -0.27 9.61 -2.76
C LEU A 388 1.19 9.63 -3.20
N LEU A 389 2.13 9.38 -2.28
CA LEU A 389 3.56 9.30 -2.58
C LEU A 389 3.87 8.14 -3.52
N LEU A 390 3.33 6.95 -3.24
CA LEU A 390 3.50 5.77 -4.12
C LEU A 390 2.88 6.00 -5.50
N MET A 391 1.70 6.62 -5.56
CA MET A 391 1.06 6.97 -6.84
C MET A 391 1.91 7.96 -7.62
N THR A 392 2.45 8.98 -6.97
CA THR A 392 3.34 9.98 -7.58
C THR A 392 4.60 9.30 -8.13
N LEU A 393 5.22 8.40 -7.36
CA LEU A 393 6.36 7.59 -7.81
C LEU A 393 6.03 6.82 -9.09
N GLU A 394 4.92 6.08 -9.05
CA GLU A 394 4.51 5.25 -10.19
C GLU A 394 4.23 6.10 -11.44
N LEU A 395 3.61 7.26 -11.29
CA LEU A 395 3.39 8.20 -12.38
C LEU A 395 4.71 8.75 -12.95
N LEU A 396 5.66 9.13 -12.09
CA LEU A 396 6.98 9.59 -12.50
C LEU A 396 7.78 8.47 -13.19
N ARG A 397 7.72 7.25 -12.66
CA ARG A 397 8.33 6.07 -13.27
C ARG A 397 7.77 5.81 -14.67
N ARG A 398 6.43 5.72 -14.82
CA ARG A 398 5.77 5.52 -16.11
C ARG A 398 6.10 6.62 -17.11
N ARG A 399 6.18 7.88 -16.65
CA ARG A 399 6.60 9.00 -17.50
C ARG A 399 8.05 8.83 -17.98
N SER A 400 8.97 8.43 -17.10
CA SER A 400 10.36 8.17 -17.43
C SER A 400 10.52 7.00 -18.41
N GLU A 401 9.77 5.90 -18.24
CA GLU A 401 9.77 4.75 -19.15
C GLU A 401 9.27 5.13 -20.55
N ARG A 402 8.19 5.92 -20.64
CA ARG A 402 7.68 6.46 -21.93
C ARG A 402 8.69 7.34 -22.65
N LEU A 403 9.40 8.21 -21.92
CA LEU A 403 10.42 9.08 -22.51
C LEU A 403 11.64 8.30 -23.03
N ARG A 404 11.85 7.06 -22.56
CA ARG A 404 12.89 6.14 -23.04
C ARG A 404 12.40 5.22 -24.17
N GLY A 405 11.18 5.36 -24.65
CA GLY A 405 10.59 4.50 -25.69
C GLY A 405 10.25 3.09 -25.22
N MET A 406 10.24 2.84 -23.89
CA MET A 406 9.80 1.58 -23.31
C MET A 406 8.30 1.60 -23.09
N SER A 407 7.60 0.50 -23.39
CA SER A 407 6.19 0.35 -23.02
C SER A 407 6.11 0.23 -21.49
N PRO A 408 5.34 1.09 -20.81
CA PRO A 408 5.09 0.91 -19.37
C PRO A 408 4.37 -0.41 -19.16
N GLY A 409 4.95 -1.29 -18.32
CA GLY A 409 4.40 -2.59 -17.94
C GLY A 409 3.14 -2.44 -17.06
#